data_c126690fedc1eb2cd58d6113e7fcda07
#
_entry.id   c126690fedc1eb2cd58d6113e7fcda07
#
_cell.length_a   1.000
_cell.length_b   1.000
_cell.length_c   1.000
_cell.angle_alpha   90.00
_cell.angle_beta   90.00
_cell.angle_gamma   90.00
#
_symmetry.space_group_name_H-M   'P 1'
#
loop_
_entity.id
_entity.type
_entity.pdbx_description
1 polymer ?
#
loop_
_entity_poly.entity_id
_entity_poly.type
_entity_poly.pdbx_seq_one_letter_code
_entity_poly.pdbx_strand_id
1 'polypeptide(L)' 'MEGKYDAKDFLAAQMTRAQVLRLRRLSEEAYQPSQYARDLSFDEAAKRIQALEAEIELANSF' A
#
# COMPACT_ATOMS: atom_id res chain seq x y z
N MET A 1 29.62 4.04 -7.45
CA MET A 1 29.19 3.79 -7.11
C MET A 1 28.38 3.42 -7.19
N GLU A 2 28.26 3.18 -7.21
CA GLU A 2 27.64 2.87 -7.17
C GLU A 2 26.77 2.40 -7.19
N GLY A 3 26.59 2.15 -7.68
CA GLY A 3 25.45 1.45 -7.96
C GLY A 3 24.64 1.07 -6.86
N LYS A 4 24.28 1.90 -6.14
CA LYS A 4 23.57 1.56 -4.98
C LYS A 4 22.11 1.39 -5.22
N TYR A 5 21.60 1.74 -6.36
CA TYR A 5 20.18 1.55 -6.64
C TYR A 5 20.01 0.61 -7.79
N ASP A 6 19.76 -0.61 -7.52
CA ASP A 6 19.29 -1.47 -8.58
C ASP A 6 17.79 -1.67 -8.39
N ALA A 7 17.17 -2.35 -9.32
CA ALA A 7 15.73 -2.53 -9.28
C ALA A 7 15.29 -3.25 -8.02
N LYS A 8 16.13 -4.13 -7.54
CA LYS A 8 15.81 -4.92 -6.37
C LYS A 8 15.71 -4.03 -5.13
N ASP A 9 16.67 -3.12 -4.98
CA ASP A 9 16.65 -2.20 -3.85
C ASP A 9 15.44 -1.30 -3.89
N PHE A 10 15.07 -0.87 -5.08
CA PHE A 10 13.92 -0.01 -5.22
C PHE A 10 12.63 -0.75 -4.85
N LEU A 11 12.50 -1.97 -5.31
CA LEU A 11 11.31 -2.75 -5.02
C LEU A 11 11.19 -3.12 -3.55
N ALA A 12 12.33 -3.21 -2.87
CA ALA A 12 12.34 -3.52 -1.45
C ALA A 12 12.19 -2.28 -0.58
N ALA A 13 12.16 -1.11 -1.19
CA ALA A 13 12.02 0.11 -0.42
C ALA A 13 10.71 0.12 0.34
N GLN A 14 10.72 0.78 1.48
CA GLN A 14 9.53 0.86 2.30
C GLN A 14 8.53 1.83 1.68
N MET A 15 7.28 1.67 2.06
CA MET A 15 6.24 2.53 1.53
C MET A 15 6.49 3.98 1.92
N THR A 16 5.97 4.88 1.11
CA THR A 16 6.09 6.31 1.34
C THR A 16 5.12 6.75 2.41
N ARG A 17 5.34 7.96 2.91
CA ARG A 17 4.43 8.54 3.87
C ARG A 17 3.01 8.66 3.31
N ALA A 18 2.91 9.05 2.05
CA ALA A 18 1.61 9.15 1.41
C ALA A 18 0.91 7.80 1.37
N GLN A 19 1.66 6.75 1.08
CA GLN A 19 1.10 5.41 1.09
C GLN A 19 0.64 5.00 2.47
N VAL A 20 1.40 5.33 3.50
CA VAL A 20 1.02 5.01 4.87
C VAL A 20 -0.34 5.61 5.19
N LEU A 21 -0.49 6.89 4.93
CA LEU A 21 -1.74 7.57 5.25
C LEU A 21 -2.90 7.02 4.45
N ARG A 22 -2.67 6.81 3.17
CA ARG A 22 -3.73 6.31 2.30
C ARG A 22 -4.14 4.88 2.67
N LEU A 23 -3.15 4.04 2.92
CA LEU A 23 -3.44 2.65 3.24
C LEU A 23 -4.19 2.53 4.56
N ARG A 24 -3.80 3.31 5.55
CA ARG A 24 -4.50 3.29 6.82
C ARG A 24 -5.96 3.70 6.65
N ARG A 25 -6.17 4.77 5.91
CA ARG A 25 -7.52 5.26 5.69
C ARG A 25 -8.38 4.25 4.95
N LEU A 26 -7.83 3.66 3.90
CA LEU A 26 -8.56 2.69 3.11
C LEU A 26 -8.85 1.43 3.91
N SER A 27 -7.90 1.01 4.74
CA SER A 27 -8.12 -0.17 5.58
C SER A 27 -9.28 0.05 6.52
N GLU A 28 -9.37 1.24 7.06
CA GLU A 28 -10.48 1.57 7.96
C GLU A 28 -11.79 1.63 7.21
N GLU A 29 -11.79 2.24 6.05
CA GLU A 29 -13.01 2.35 5.25
C GLU A 29 -13.53 1.00 4.82
N ALA A 30 -12.62 0.08 4.52
CA ALA A 30 -13.01 -1.26 4.09
C ALA A 30 -13.25 -2.19 5.25
N TYR A 31 -13.10 -1.73 6.48
CA TYR A 31 -13.24 -2.56 7.68
C TYR A 31 -12.26 -3.71 7.67
N GLN A 32 -11.06 -3.46 7.15
CA GLN A 32 -10.00 -4.46 7.10
C GLN A 32 -8.71 -3.91 7.66
N PRO A 33 -8.67 -3.59 8.96
CA PRO A 33 -7.48 -2.97 9.54
C PRO A 33 -6.23 -3.82 9.43
N SER A 34 -6.39 -5.12 9.28
CA SER A 34 -5.23 -6.00 9.13
C SER A 34 -4.51 -5.81 7.80
N GLN A 35 -5.13 -5.09 6.86
CA GLN A 35 -4.45 -4.80 5.60
C GLN A 35 -3.33 -3.78 5.77
N TYR A 36 -3.36 -3.01 6.83
CA TYR A 36 -2.30 -2.07 7.11
C TYR A 36 -1.22 -2.71 7.96
N ALA A 37 0.02 -2.55 7.56
CA ALA A 37 1.18 -2.93 8.37
C ALA A 37 2.24 -1.88 8.15
N ARG A 38 2.98 -1.55 9.19
CA ARG A 38 3.92 -0.44 9.12
C ARG A 38 5.21 -0.79 8.38
N ASP A 39 5.45 -2.05 8.15
CA ASP A 39 6.71 -2.47 7.54
C ASP A 39 6.52 -3.03 6.14
N LEU A 40 5.48 -2.59 5.45
CA LEU A 40 5.24 -3.01 4.08
C LEU A 40 6.25 -2.35 3.14
N SER A 41 6.59 -3.07 2.08
CA SER A 41 7.39 -2.49 1.01
C SER A 41 6.52 -1.55 0.17
N PHE A 42 7.19 -0.71 -0.60
CA PHE A 42 6.50 0.19 -1.51
C PHE A 42 5.57 -0.58 -2.44
N ASP A 43 6.07 -1.67 -3.00
CA ASP A 43 5.31 -2.46 -3.96
C ASP A 43 4.10 -3.13 -3.31
N GLU A 44 4.32 -3.70 -2.14
CA GLU A 44 3.24 -4.37 -1.43
C GLU A 44 2.16 -3.38 -1.01
N ALA A 45 2.57 -2.20 -0.53
CA ALA A 45 1.63 -1.17 -0.15
C ALA A 45 0.79 -0.72 -1.33
N ALA A 46 1.41 -0.56 -2.50
CA ALA A 46 0.69 -0.16 -3.70
C ALA A 46 -0.37 -1.19 -4.07
N LYS A 47 -0.03 -2.46 -3.96
CA LYS A 47 -0.98 -3.52 -4.28
C LYS A 47 -2.16 -3.52 -3.33
N ARG A 48 -1.89 -3.33 -2.04
CA ARG A 48 -2.97 -3.32 -1.06
C ARG A 48 -3.87 -2.12 -1.21
N ILE A 49 -3.28 -0.98 -1.53
CA ILE A 49 -4.07 0.23 -1.78
C ILE A 49 -5.03 0.00 -2.95
N GLN A 50 -4.53 -0.57 -4.04
CA GLN A 50 -5.38 -0.82 -5.19
C GLN A 50 -6.49 -1.80 -4.88
N ALA A 51 -6.17 -2.85 -4.13
CA ALA A 51 -7.17 -3.85 -3.78
C ALA A 51 -8.26 -3.25 -2.89
N LEU A 52 -7.86 -2.43 -1.93
CA LEU A 52 -8.83 -1.81 -1.04
C LEU A 52 -9.70 -0.81 -1.76
N GLU A 53 -9.10 -0.04 -2.67
CA GLU A 53 -9.89 0.91 -3.46
C GLU A 53 -10.93 0.19 -4.29
N ALA A 54 -10.56 -0.93 -4.89
CA ALA A 54 -11.48 -1.71 -5.67
C ALA A 54 -12.62 -2.27 -4.82
N GLU A 55 -12.31 -2.73 -3.61
CA GLU A 55 -13.32 -3.25 -2.72
C GLU A 55 -14.30 -2.17 -2.28
N ILE A 56 -13.77 -1.00 -1.95
CA ILE A 56 -14.62 0.10 -1.50
C ILE A 56 -15.53 0.55 -2.64
N GLU A 57 -14.96 0.65 -3.82
CA GLU A 57 -15.73 1.06 -4.98
C GLU A 57 -16.83 0.04 -5.29
N LEU A 58 -16.51 -1.22 -5.18
CA LEU A 58 -17.47 -2.28 -5.45
C LEU A 58 -18.61 -2.22 -4.42
N ALA A 59 -18.28 -2.02 -3.16
CA ALA A 59 -19.28 -1.91 -2.12
C ALA A 59 -20.21 -0.72 -2.36
N ASN A 60 -19.64 0.36 -2.85
CA ASN A 60 -20.43 1.58 -3.09
C ASN A 60 -21.27 1.50 -4.34
N SER A 61 -21.06 0.48 -5.18
CA SER A 61 -21.86 0.34 -6.40
C SER A 61 -23.16 -0.37 -6.16
N PHE A 62 -23.36 -0.90 -4.98
CA PHE A 62 -24.63 -1.56 -4.66
C PHE A 62 -25.56 -0.65 -3.84
#